data_2c879aed3df4a0c0191b7a55a215f220
#
_entry.id   2c879aed3df4a0c0191b7a55a215f220
#
_cell.length_a   1.000
_cell.length_b   1.000
_cell.length_c   1.000
_cell.angle_alpha   90.00
_cell.angle_beta   90.00
_cell.angle_gamma   90.00
#
_symmetry.space_group_name_H-M   'P 1'
#
loop_
_entity.id
_entity.type
_entity.pdbx_description
1 polymer ?
#
loop_
_entity_poly.entity_id
_entity_poly.type
_entity_poly.pdbx_seq_one_letter_code
_entity_poly.pdbx_strand_id
1 'polypeptide(L)'
;MTKEKIKPLQNLYSKQSTIFETVASLEKANQIHAWFVNNIQNGVDNNSYYFVTEDDFLELKEICEKVLKLNPYNLNKDSYLLYYSANNLIEKGIITKEQYAKLESELNKILPTKEGFFFGPIDYALSYFLNVKNTLEMLTKILDNANFENEVYLYHSSW
;
A
#
# COMPACT_ATOMS: atom_id res chain seq x y z
N MET A 1 4.32 -7.60 1.71
CA MET A 1 4.57 -6.53 2.71
C MET A 1 3.85 -6.86 4.00
N THR A 2 4.53 -6.70 5.10
CA THR A 2 3.96 -6.97 6.42
C THR A 2 4.13 -5.75 7.30
N LYS A 3 3.07 -5.36 7.98
CA LYS A 3 3.10 -4.35 9.05
C LYS A 3 2.95 -5.05 10.37
N GLU A 4 3.84 -4.74 11.29
CA GLU A 4 3.89 -5.39 12.57
C GLU A 4 3.72 -4.38 13.70
N LYS A 5 3.06 -4.81 14.75
CA LYS A 5 2.83 -4.06 15.97
C LYS A 5 3.74 -4.61 17.05
N ILE A 6 4.54 -3.74 17.66
CA ILE A 6 5.39 -4.10 18.79
C ILE A 6 4.72 -3.62 20.07
N LYS A 7 4.52 -4.52 21.03
CA LYS A 7 4.09 -4.14 22.37
C LYS A 7 5.28 -3.65 23.16
N PRO A 8 5.20 -2.47 23.79
CA PRO A 8 6.29 -1.98 24.62
C PRO A 8 6.59 -2.95 25.77
N LEU A 9 7.86 -3.08 26.09
CA LEU A 9 8.28 -3.87 27.24
C LEU A 9 7.91 -3.12 28.53
N GLN A 10 7.22 -3.80 29.43
CA GLN A 10 6.86 -3.23 30.74
C GLN A 10 8.04 -3.13 31.68
N ASN A 11 9.08 -3.92 31.44
CA ASN A 11 10.29 -3.96 32.25
C ASN A 11 11.53 -3.94 31.36
N LEU A 12 12.20 -2.78 31.34
CA LEU A 12 13.41 -2.56 30.55
C LEU A 12 14.61 -3.39 30.96
N TYR A 13 14.58 -3.94 32.19
CA TYR A 13 15.70 -4.70 32.72
C TYR A 13 15.57 -6.22 32.53
N SER A 14 14.45 -6.67 32.05
CA SER A 14 14.27 -8.10 31.77
C SER A 14 14.81 -8.43 30.38
N LYS A 15 15.42 -9.59 30.25
CA LYS A 15 15.83 -10.16 28.96
C LYS A 15 14.63 -10.72 28.23
N GLN A 16 13.60 -9.93 28.01
CA GLN A 16 12.40 -10.39 27.35
C GLN A 16 12.52 -10.25 25.86
N SER A 17 12.02 -11.24 25.15
CA SER A 17 11.85 -11.18 23.71
C SER A 17 10.81 -10.12 23.36
N THR A 18 11.09 -9.33 22.34
CA THR A 18 10.09 -8.45 21.74
C THR A 18 9.02 -9.30 21.07
N ILE A 19 7.76 -9.05 21.40
CA ILE A 19 6.63 -9.73 20.78
C ILE A 19 6.16 -8.89 19.61
N PHE A 20 6.21 -9.49 18.42
CA PHE A 20 5.68 -8.91 17.19
C PHE A 20 4.32 -9.54 16.90
N GLU A 21 3.35 -8.71 16.58
CA GLU A 21 2.05 -9.13 16.13
C GLU A 21 1.79 -8.52 14.75
N THR A 22 1.54 -9.35 13.75
CA THR A 22 1.21 -8.86 12.41
C THR A 22 -0.20 -8.29 12.44
N VAL A 23 -0.33 -6.99 12.19
CA VAL A 23 -1.63 -6.31 12.18
C VAL A 23 -2.20 -6.19 10.77
N ALA A 24 -1.36 -6.29 9.76
CA ALA A 24 -1.79 -6.24 8.36
C ALA A 24 -0.72 -6.82 7.44
N SER A 25 -1.16 -7.36 6.32
CA SER A 25 -0.29 -7.90 5.27
C SER A 25 -0.82 -7.50 3.90
N LEU A 26 0.09 -7.12 3.02
CA LEU A 26 -0.22 -6.76 1.63
C LEU A 26 0.67 -7.56 0.69
N GLU A 27 0.08 -8.08 -0.36
CA GLU A 27 0.80 -8.83 -1.39
C GLU A 27 0.84 -8.06 -2.70
N LYS A 28 2.02 -8.02 -3.32
CA LYS A 28 2.25 -7.46 -4.67
C LYS A 28 1.73 -6.04 -4.87
N ALA A 29 1.64 -5.25 -3.80
CA ALA A 29 1.25 -3.85 -3.86
C ALA A 29 2.51 -2.97 -4.03
N ASN A 30 3.07 -2.97 -5.23
CA ASN A 30 4.35 -2.31 -5.51
C ASN A 30 4.31 -0.80 -5.23
N GLN A 31 3.22 -0.13 -5.55
CA GLN A 31 3.06 1.30 -5.32
C GLN A 31 3.03 1.65 -3.83
N ILE A 32 2.48 0.78 -3.01
CA ILE A 32 2.43 0.97 -1.56
C ILE A 32 3.82 0.72 -0.97
N HIS A 33 4.48 -0.35 -1.38
CA HIS A 33 5.86 -0.62 -0.96
C HIS A 33 6.80 0.52 -1.37
N ALA A 34 6.69 1.02 -2.59
CA ALA A 34 7.47 2.16 -3.06
C ALA A 34 7.24 3.40 -2.19
N TRP A 35 6.00 3.65 -1.77
CA TRP A 35 5.71 4.74 -0.85
C TRP A 35 6.45 4.57 0.49
N PHE A 36 6.44 3.37 1.09
CA PHE A 36 7.18 3.10 2.32
C PHE A 36 8.70 3.26 2.13
N VAL A 37 9.24 2.75 1.04
CA VAL A 37 10.68 2.90 0.74
C VAL A 37 11.06 4.39 0.69
N ASN A 38 10.28 5.20 -0.02
CA ASN A 38 10.60 6.60 -0.23
C ASN A 38 10.34 7.50 0.99
N ASN A 39 9.31 7.19 1.79
CA ASN A 39 8.87 8.07 2.87
C ASN A 39 9.26 7.58 4.26
N ILE A 40 9.47 6.29 4.45
CA ILE A 40 9.77 5.67 5.75
C ILE A 40 11.19 5.11 5.80
N GLN A 41 11.67 4.56 4.69
CA GLN A 41 12.96 3.87 4.61
C GLN A 41 14.09 4.72 4.01
N ASN A 42 13.88 6.01 3.86
CA ASN A 42 14.86 6.94 3.28
C ASN A 42 15.39 6.52 1.90
N GLY A 43 14.54 5.89 1.09
CA GLY A 43 14.89 5.42 -0.24
C GLY A 43 15.67 4.11 -0.30
N VAL A 44 15.92 3.47 0.83
CA VAL A 44 16.67 2.21 0.91
C VAL A 44 15.70 1.03 0.95
N ASP A 45 15.69 0.24 -0.12
CA ASP A 45 14.84 -0.94 -0.23
C ASP A 45 15.55 -2.17 0.33
N ASN A 46 15.23 -2.53 1.55
CA ASN A 46 15.79 -3.69 2.24
C ASN A 46 14.74 -4.36 3.14
N ASN A 47 15.13 -5.45 3.80
CA ASN A 47 14.24 -6.24 4.65
C ASN A 47 14.33 -5.84 6.14
N SER A 48 14.80 -4.64 6.45
CA SER A 48 14.84 -4.15 7.82
C SER A 48 13.46 -3.70 8.30
N TYR A 49 13.33 -3.56 9.61
CA TYR A 49 12.12 -3.05 10.26
C TYR A 49 12.24 -1.54 10.43
N TYR A 50 11.19 -0.81 10.07
CA TYR A 50 11.17 0.66 10.13
C TYR A 50 9.96 1.14 10.91
N PHE A 51 10.17 2.11 11.79
CA PHE A 51 9.09 2.73 12.56
C PHE A 51 8.12 3.48 11.66
N VAL A 52 6.84 3.31 11.94
CA VAL A 52 5.75 4.02 11.25
C VAL A 52 4.95 4.77 12.31
N THR A 53 4.82 6.07 12.13
CA THR A 53 4.08 6.94 13.04
C THR A 53 2.61 7.02 12.67
N GLU A 54 1.79 7.55 13.59
CA GLU A 54 0.38 7.85 13.29
C GLU A 54 0.25 8.79 12.09
N ASP A 55 1.10 9.83 12.03
CA ASP A 55 1.09 10.79 10.93
C ASP A 55 1.43 10.13 9.59
N ASP A 56 2.34 9.16 9.59
CA ASP A 56 2.67 8.38 8.39
C ASP A 56 1.45 7.59 7.88
N PHE A 57 0.73 6.95 8.78
CA PHE A 57 -0.50 6.22 8.42
C PHE A 57 -1.59 7.15 7.90
N LEU A 58 -1.77 8.31 8.52
CA LEU A 58 -2.75 9.31 8.09
C LEU A 58 -2.40 9.87 6.71
N GLU A 59 -1.13 10.14 6.45
CA GLU A 59 -0.65 10.61 5.15
C GLU A 59 -0.93 9.58 4.04
N LEU A 60 -0.57 8.32 4.27
CA LEU A 60 -0.84 7.25 3.29
C LEU A 60 -2.34 7.05 3.08
N LYS A 61 -3.13 7.12 4.13
CA LYS A 61 -4.59 7.04 4.04
C LYS A 61 -5.16 8.13 3.14
N GLU A 62 -4.71 9.37 3.31
CA GLU A 62 -5.13 10.51 2.48
C GLU A 62 -4.76 10.30 1.01
N ILE A 63 -3.55 9.79 0.75
CA ILE A 63 -3.09 9.46 -0.61
C ILE A 63 -3.98 8.38 -1.23
N CYS A 64 -4.29 7.32 -0.51
CA CYS A 64 -5.19 6.26 -0.98
C CYS A 64 -6.58 6.80 -1.33
N GLU A 65 -7.13 7.68 -0.51
CA GLU A 65 -8.42 8.32 -0.76
C GLU A 65 -8.39 9.16 -2.04
N LYS A 66 -7.33 9.94 -2.26
CA LYS A 66 -7.14 10.74 -3.49
C LYS A 66 -7.06 9.86 -4.72
N VAL A 67 -6.30 8.78 -4.65
CA VAL A 67 -6.14 7.82 -5.75
C VAL A 67 -7.48 7.18 -6.11
N LEU A 68 -8.25 6.74 -5.12
CA LEU A 68 -9.53 6.09 -5.35
C LEU A 68 -10.58 7.02 -5.99
N LYS A 69 -10.49 8.31 -5.76
CA LYS A 69 -11.35 9.29 -6.46
C LYS A 69 -11.07 9.37 -7.96
N LEU A 70 -9.88 8.99 -8.39
CA LEU A 70 -9.48 8.97 -9.80
C LEU A 70 -9.80 7.62 -10.47
N ASN A 71 -10.27 6.63 -9.74
CA ASN A 71 -10.55 5.29 -10.26
C ASN A 71 -11.66 5.33 -11.34
N PRO A 72 -11.34 4.96 -12.59
CA PRO A 72 -12.33 4.92 -13.65
C PRO A 72 -13.05 3.57 -13.78
N TYR A 73 -12.65 2.57 -12.99
CA TYR A 73 -13.15 1.21 -13.10
C TYR A 73 -14.18 0.90 -12.02
N ASN A 74 -15.10 0.00 -12.33
CA ASN A 74 -16.03 -0.55 -11.35
C ASN A 74 -15.43 -1.83 -10.76
N LEU A 75 -14.82 -1.74 -9.59
CA LEU A 75 -14.12 -2.86 -8.96
C LEU A 75 -15.03 -4.03 -8.58
N ASN A 76 -16.31 -3.78 -8.35
CA ASN A 76 -17.27 -4.83 -8.03
C ASN A 76 -17.82 -5.53 -9.29
N LYS A 77 -18.21 -4.75 -10.27
CA LYS A 77 -18.80 -5.24 -11.52
C LYS A 77 -17.76 -5.89 -12.44
N ASP A 78 -16.58 -5.28 -12.51
CA ASP A 78 -15.53 -5.65 -13.45
C ASP A 78 -14.44 -6.55 -12.81
N SER A 79 -14.75 -7.21 -11.69
CA SER A 79 -13.79 -8.05 -10.96
C SER A 79 -13.17 -9.17 -11.81
N TYR A 80 -13.88 -9.66 -12.83
CA TYR A 80 -13.36 -10.66 -13.77
C TYR A 80 -12.24 -10.11 -14.64
N LEU A 81 -12.07 -8.79 -14.71
CA LEU A 81 -11.00 -8.12 -15.46
C LEU A 81 -9.76 -7.82 -14.60
N LEU A 82 -9.72 -8.36 -13.39
CA LEU A 82 -8.67 -8.04 -12.41
C LEU A 82 -7.24 -8.28 -12.94
N TYR A 83 -7.06 -9.30 -13.76
CA TYR A 83 -5.75 -9.64 -14.30
C TYR A 83 -5.49 -9.06 -15.70
N TYR A 84 -6.38 -8.23 -16.20
CA TYR A 84 -6.21 -7.62 -17.50
C TYR A 84 -5.22 -6.47 -17.43
N SER A 85 -4.30 -6.42 -18.41
CA SER A 85 -3.41 -5.29 -18.57
C SER A 85 -4.18 -4.05 -19.05
N ALA A 86 -3.55 -2.87 -18.89
CA ALA A 86 -4.13 -1.64 -19.42
C ALA A 86 -4.42 -1.71 -20.91
N ASN A 87 -3.53 -2.32 -21.71
CA ASN A 87 -3.76 -2.52 -23.15
C ASN A 87 -4.98 -3.37 -23.42
N ASN A 88 -5.17 -4.45 -22.67
CA ASN A 88 -6.35 -5.30 -22.82
C ASN A 88 -7.64 -4.57 -22.46
N LEU A 89 -7.62 -3.73 -21.43
CA LEU A 89 -8.77 -2.91 -21.05
C LEU A 89 -9.12 -1.86 -22.10
N ILE A 90 -8.11 -1.28 -22.74
CA ILE A 90 -8.31 -0.36 -23.87
C ILE A 90 -8.91 -1.09 -25.07
N GLU A 91 -8.38 -2.24 -25.43
CA GLU A 91 -8.90 -3.06 -26.53
C GLU A 91 -10.35 -3.49 -26.30
N LYS A 92 -10.73 -3.75 -25.07
CA LYS A 92 -12.11 -4.11 -24.71
C LYS A 92 -13.05 -2.91 -24.61
N GLY A 93 -12.55 -1.70 -24.74
CA GLY A 93 -13.36 -0.48 -24.62
C GLY A 93 -13.77 -0.12 -23.19
N ILE A 94 -13.13 -0.72 -22.19
CA ILE A 94 -13.37 -0.38 -20.76
C ILE A 94 -12.85 1.01 -20.43
N ILE A 95 -11.74 1.40 -21.05
CA ILE A 95 -11.15 2.74 -20.93
C ILE A 95 -10.57 3.14 -22.28
N THR A 96 -10.65 4.42 -22.65
CA THR A 96 -10.01 4.89 -23.87
C THR A 96 -8.51 5.12 -23.66
N LYS A 97 -7.77 5.10 -24.76
CA LYS A 97 -6.32 5.37 -24.72
C LYS A 97 -6.01 6.76 -24.12
N GLU A 98 -6.81 7.76 -24.46
CA GLU A 98 -6.67 9.13 -23.96
C GLU A 98 -6.99 9.21 -22.47
N GLN A 99 -8.04 8.55 -22.02
CA GLN A 99 -8.40 8.45 -20.60
C GLN A 99 -7.29 7.78 -19.79
N TYR A 100 -6.73 6.69 -20.31
CA TYR A 100 -5.64 5.98 -19.64
C TYR A 100 -4.37 6.85 -19.55
N ALA A 101 -3.99 7.54 -20.61
CA ALA A 101 -2.82 8.43 -20.60
C ALA A 101 -2.95 9.54 -19.57
N LYS A 102 -4.14 10.12 -19.43
CA LYS A 102 -4.43 11.12 -18.41
C LYS A 102 -4.34 10.54 -17.01
N LEU A 103 -4.94 9.37 -16.80
CA LEU A 103 -4.90 8.66 -15.53
C LEU A 103 -3.48 8.33 -15.10
N GLU A 104 -2.67 7.77 -15.99
CA GLU A 104 -1.27 7.45 -15.76
C GLU A 104 -0.48 8.71 -15.37
N SER A 105 -0.68 9.82 -16.08
CA SER A 105 -0.02 11.08 -15.77
C SER A 105 -0.36 11.61 -14.38
N GLU A 106 -1.61 11.51 -13.97
CA GLU A 106 -2.08 11.95 -12.65
C GLU A 106 -1.54 11.04 -11.53
N LEU A 107 -1.63 9.74 -11.71
CA LEU A 107 -1.22 8.76 -10.69
C LEU A 107 0.29 8.70 -10.50
N ASN A 108 1.07 8.91 -11.57
CA ASN A 108 2.53 9.02 -11.46
C ASN A 108 2.99 10.13 -10.52
N LYS A 109 2.19 11.15 -10.33
CA LYS A 109 2.48 12.27 -9.42
C LYS A 109 2.07 11.99 -7.98
N ILE A 110 1.09 11.11 -7.76
CA ILE A 110 0.49 10.88 -6.45
C ILE A 110 1.02 9.59 -5.81
N LEU A 111 0.92 8.49 -6.53
CA LEU A 111 1.30 7.17 -6.04
C LEU A 111 1.78 6.30 -7.20
N PRO A 112 3.00 6.53 -7.69
CA PRO A 112 3.52 5.82 -8.86
C PRO A 112 3.76 4.34 -8.55
N THR A 113 3.61 3.51 -9.59
CA THR A 113 4.00 2.11 -9.56
C THR A 113 5.52 1.97 -9.56
N LYS A 114 6.01 0.84 -9.06
CA LYS A 114 7.44 0.52 -9.04
C LYS A 114 7.68 -0.85 -9.67
N GLU A 115 8.59 -0.88 -10.62
CA GLU A 115 9.04 -2.11 -11.24
C GLU A 115 9.89 -2.93 -10.28
N GLY A 116 9.70 -4.26 -10.27
CA GLY A 116 10.49 -5.17 -9.45
C GLY A 116 10.06 -6.61 -9.63
N PHE A 117 11.00 -7.54 -9.37
CA PHE A 117 10.86 -8.95 -9.72
C PHE A 117 9.63 -9.65 -9.13
N PHE A 118 9.23 -9.30 -7.90
CA PHE A 118 8.09 -9.94 -7.22
C PHE A 118 6.88 -9.02 -7.04
N PHE A 119 6.86 -7.86 -7.69
CA PHE A 119 5.89 -6.82 -7.37
C PHE A 119 4.64 -6.79 -8.22
N GLY A 120 4.38 -7.70 -9.08
CA GLY A 120 3.19 -7.68 -9.91
C GLY A 120 3.17 -6.57 -10.97
N PRO A 121 2.01 -6.35 -11.62
CA PRO A 121 1.89 -5.39 -12.72
C PRO A 121 2.19 -3.94 -12.31
N ILE A 122 2.76 -3.17 -13.23
CA ILE A 122 3.10 -1.76 -13.03
C ILE A 122 2.14 -0.80 -13.71
N ASP A 123 1.13 -1.30 -14.41
CA ASP A 123 0.13 -0.47 -15.06
C ASP A 123 -1.02 -0.09 -14.11
N TYR A 124 -1.74 0.97 -14.46
CA TYR A 124 -2.85 1.50 -13.68
C TYR A 124 -4.18 0.87 -14.11
N ALA A 125 -4.27 -0.44 -13.93
CA ALA A 125 -5.42 -1.26 -14.22
C ALA A 125 -6.22 -1.56 -12.94
N LEU A 126 -7.17 -2.50 -12.99
CA LEU A 126 -8.02 -2.82 -11.85
C LEU A 126 -7.23 -3.26 -10.61
N SER A 127 -6.19 -4.07 -10.80
CA SER A 127 -5.37 -4.57 -9.69
C SER A 127 -4.70 -3.45 -8.90
N TYR A 128 -4.27 -2.38 -9.57
CA TYR A 128 -3.72 -1.21 -8.91
C TYR A 128 -4.73 -0.59 -7.93
N PHE A 129 -5.94 -0.34 -8.39
CA PHE A 129 -6.99 0.27 -7.56
C PHE A 129 -7.52 -0.68 -6.48
N LEU A 130 -7.57 -1.97 -6.75
CA LEU A 130 -7.93 -2.95 -5.73
C LEU A 130 -6.90 -2.98 -4.60
N ASN A 131 -5.61 -2.93 -4.92
CA ASN A 131 -4.55 -2.85 -3.92
C ASN A 131 -4.67 -1.58 -3.08
N VAL A 132 -4.97 -0.44 -3.69
CA VAL A 132 -5.18 0.82 -2.96
C VAL A 132 -6.41 0.74 -2.07
N LYS A 133 -7.51 0.18 -2.56
CA LYS A 133 -8.73 -0.02 -1.76
C LYS A 133 -8.47 -0.90 -0.55
N ASN A 134 -7.81 -2.03 -0.74
CA ASN A 134 -7.46 -2.93 0.36
C ASN A 134 -6.52 -2.25 1.37
N THR A 135 -5.59 -1.45 0.89
CA THR A 135 -4.70 -0.66 1.74
C THR A 135 -5.48 0.36 2.57
N LEU A 136 -6.43 1.06 1.96
CA LEU A 136 -7.26 2.03 2.68
C LEU A 136 -8.09 1.35 3.78
N GLU A 137 -8.71 0.22 3.49
CA GLU A 137 -9.47 -0.56 4.47
C GLU A 137 -8.58 -1.00 5.64
N MET A 138 -7.38 -1.49 5.34
CA MET A 138 -6.39 -1.90 6.32
C MET A 138 -5.93 -0.72 7.20
N LEU A 139 -5.60 0.42 6.60
CA LEU A 139 -5.19 1.63 7.32
C LEU A 139 -6.30 2.14 8.24
N THR A 140 -7.54 2.11 7.78
CA THR A 140 -8.69 2.51 8.57
C THR A 140 -8.83 1.64 9.82
N LYS A 141 -8.70 0.32 9.68
CA LYS A 141 -8.74 -0.60 10.81
C LYS A 141 -7.58 -0.38 11.79
N ILE A 142 -6.37 -0.17 11.28
CA ILE A 142 -5.20 0.11 12.13
C ILE A 142 -5.44 1.38 12.93
N LEU A 143 -5.86 2.47 12.28
CA LEU A 143 -6.08 3.76 12.94
C LEU A 143 -7.21 3.71 13.96
N ASP A 144 -8.28 2.97 13.68
CA ASP A 144 -9.42 2.82 14.60
C ASP A 144 -9.07 2.03 15.87
N ASN A 145 -8.10 1.12 15.80
CA ASN A 145 -7.75 0.22 16.91
C ASN A 145 -6.36 0.50 17.50
N ALA A 146 -5.62 1.46 16.97
CA ALA A 146 -4.25 1.74 17.40
C ALA A 146 -4.19 2.44 18.75
N ASN A 147 -3.15 2.11 19.51
CA ASN A 147 -2.77 2.82 20.73
C ASN A 147 -1.31 3.28 20.58
N PHE A 148 -1.12 4.41 19.93
CA PHE A 148 0.20 4.96 19.66
C PHE A 148 0.96 5.41 20.90
N GLU A 149 0.31 5.59 22.04
CA GLU A 149 0.95 5.92 23.31
C GLU A 149 1.69 4.71 23.89
N ASN A 150 1.15 3.51 23.71
CA ASN A 150 1.66 2.28 24.34
C ASN A 150 2.18 1.25 23.34
N GLU A 151 2.03 1.49 22.05
CA GLU A 151 2.38 0.54 21.00
C GLU A 151 3.19 1.22 19.91
N VAL A 152 4.13 0.47 19.36
CA VAL A 152 4.99 0.89 18.27
C VAL A 152 4.64 0.08 17.03
N TYR A 153 4.56 0.73 15.89
CA TYR A 153 4.26 0.10 14.60
C TYR A 153 5.49 0.05 13.72
N LEU A 154 5.69 -1.08 13.08
CA LEU A 154 6.80 -1.30 12.17
C LEU A 154 6.29 -1.72 10.80
N TYR A 155 6.96 -1.22 9.79
CA TYR A 155 6.87 -1.73 8.43
C TYR A 155 8.05 -2.64 8.13
N HIS A 156 7.76 -3.78 7.52
CA HIS A 156 8.75 -4.75 7.08
C HIS A 156 8.28 -5.39 5.78
N SER A 157 9.16 -5.49 4.80
CA SER A 157 8.90 -6.21 3.57
C SER A 157 9.78 -7.45 3.49
N SER A 158 9.18 -8.54 3.10
CA SER A 158 9.89 -9.78 2.77
C SER A 158 9.53 -10.19 1.35
N TRP A 159 10.53 -10.19 0.47
CA TRP A 159 10.34 -10.52 -0.94
C TRP A 159 11.63 -10.98 -1.58
#